data_2b0865c5edd732410caa1583385170f1
#
_entry.id   2b0865c5edd732410caa1583385170f1
#
_cell.length_a   1.000
_cell.length_b   1.000
_cell.length_c   1.000
_cell.angle_alpha   90.00
_cell.angle_beta   90.00
_cell.angle_gamma   90.00
#
_symmetry.space_group_name_H-M   'P 1'
#
loop_
_entity.id
_entity.type
_entity.pdbx_description
1 polymer ?
#
loop_
_entity_poly.entity_id
_entity_poly.type
_entity_poly.pdbx_seq_one_letter_code
_entity_poly.pdbx_strand_id
1 'polypeptide(L)'
;MSDEFKHRPSSVSPGRPGSEIYPTTPLGEKFSGIATGRDVEWEPLVDFRRMDVSENTIHGAIAWAHGDEIIHSFGGNVLVYGRSMMKPLMMKTFVDALEEEKITWEQKAIGCSSHNGDTEHVAAAQSLLSESEWGLMQCPLDVPLIQFGRQVRRPRRWFHTCSGEHAAMLRGMRRMGMSRAGYTLPSSEWFPEFLNVLRRLMNNPNWKPVRVAKDGCGLPTVSNTVDELAIMFAGLASEREDDWIWEAMNKHPDLIGGFNRLDSTCIKAGKGTLIAKEGADGLLGLSIIHPEWPKGLGIVIKIAHGWNSQATWYVTRAVLGVLGIELRNPYPLHRQKAFIVPGIVPPKYLDNLEEVVTWDEWDPNQDSFSLDWKEYTANTTRHDPFGNEGIDG
;
A
#
# COMPACT_ATOMS: atom_id res chain seq x y z
N MET A 1 0.52 50.49 -14.81
CA MET A 1 1.48 50.16 -13.73
C MET A 1 1.38 48.68 -13.51
N SER A 2 2.34 47.99 -14.05
CA SER A 2 2.48 46.52 -14.02
C SER A 2 3.41 46.16 -12.87
N ASP A 3 2.90 45.55 -11.81
CA ASP A 3 3.74 45.01 -10.76
C ASP A 3 4.13 43.58 -11.13
N GLU A 4 5.40 43.46 -11.49
CA GLU A 4 6.08 42.20 -11.66
C GLU A 4 6.14 41.43 -10.33
N PHE A 5 5.49 40.29 -10.28
CA PHE A 5 5.72 39.29 -9.23
C PHE A 5 7.14 38.75 -9.37
N LYS A 6 8.10 39.33 -8.67
CA LYS A 6 9.43 38.78 -8.48
C LYS A 6 9.32 37.52 -7.63
N HIS A 7 9.42 36.36 -8.24
CA HIS A 7 9.71 35.13 -7.52
C HIS A 7 11.02 35.31 -6.73
N ARG A 8 10.92 35.39 -5.41
CA ARG A 8 12.10 35.19 -4.56
C ARG A 8 12.50 33.72 -4.65
N PRO A 9 13.76 33.39 -4.96
CA PRO A 9 14.25 32.03 -4.82
C PRO A 9 14.10 31.67 -3.33
N SER A 10 13.43 30.55 -3.06
CA SER A 10 13.38 29.98 -1.71
C SER A 10 14.83 29.72 -1.28
N SER A 11 15.25 30.37 -0.21
CA SER A 11 16.54 30.09 0.43
C SER A 11 16.52 28.62 0.87
N VAL A 12 17.28 27.78 0.17
CA VAL A 12 17.54 26.41 0.61
C VAL A 12 18.32 26.55 1.92
N SER A 13 17.69 26.21 3.02
CA SER A 13 18.38 26.16 4.32
C SER A 13 19.56 25.16 4.18
N PRO A 14 20.78 25.53 4.65
CA PRO A 14 21.87 24.59 4.63
C PRO A 14 21.46 23.34 5.40
N GLY A 15 21.64 22.17 4.78
CA GLY A 15 21.27 20.88 5.33
C GLY A 15 21.84 20.71 6.73
N ARG A 16 21.03 20.15 7.63
CA ARG A 16 21.51 19.77 8.97
C ARG A 16 22.66 18.77 8.84
N PRO A 17 23.67 18.80 9.71
CA PRO A 17 24.70 17.75 9.76
C PRO A 17 24.01 16.39 9.86
N GLY A 18 24.31 15.48 8.95
CA GLY A 18 23.65 14.17 8.81
C GLY A 18 22.76 14.03 7.57
N SER A 19 22.55 15.08 6.79
CA SER A 19 21.82 15.02 5.51
C SER A 19 22.65 14.40 4.36
N GLU A 20 23.91 14.10 4.60
CA GLU A 20 24.80 13.48 3.60
C GLU A 20 24.40 12.04 3.21
N ILE A 21 23.53 11.40 3.99
CA ILE A 21 22.98 10.06 3.69
C ILE A 21 21.97 10.13 2.54
N TYR A 22 21.40 11.30 2.29
CA TYR A 22 20.46 11.56 1.20
C TYR A 22 21.04 12.68 0.32
N PRO A 23 21.91 12.34 -0.64
CA PRO A 23 22.37 13.35 -1.60
C PRO A 23 21.11 13.93 -2.25
N THR A 24 20.78 15.15 -1.84
CA THR A 24 19.84 15.96 -2.59
C THR A 24 20.46 16.12 -3.97
N THR A 25 19.90 15.42 -4.96
CA THR A 25 20.16 15.77 -6.36
C THR A 25 19.88 17.25 -6.43
N PRO A 26 20.82 18.09 -6.88
CA PRO A 26 20.53 19.49 -7.03
C PRO A 26 19.24 19.59 -7.84
N LEU A 27 18.22 20.22 -7.30
CA LEU A 27 17.02 20.63 -8.02
C LEU A 27 17.44 21.73 -9.01
N GLY A 28 18.53 21.51 -9.72
CA GLY A 28 19.13 22.40 -10.64
C GLY A 28 18.70 22.05 -12.04
N GLU A 29 18.19 23.02 -12.73
CA GLU A 29 18.25 23.24 -14.17
C GLU A 29 17.45 22.31 -15.12
N LYS A 30 16.85 21.20 -14.66
CA LYS A 30 16.05 20.31 -15.52
C LYS A 30 14.61 20.09 -15.08
N PHE A 31 14.03 21.02 -14.36
CA PHE A 31 12.60 21.03 -14.15
C PHE A 31 11.88 21.60 -15.36
N SER A 32 11.76 20.81 -16.41
CA SER A 32 10.72 21.05 -17.41
C SER A 32 9.41 20.45 -16.88
N GLY A 33 8.74 21.17 -16.02
CA GLY A 33 7.32 21.04 -15.76
C GLY A 33 6.80 19.80 -14.99
N ILE A 34 7.44 18.63 -15.08
CA ILE A 34 6.96 17.42 -14.37
C ILE A 34 8.08 16.89 -13.48
N ALA A 35 7.94 17.19 -12.21
CA ALA A 35 8.93 16.91 -11.19
C ALA A 35 8.97 15.46 -10.73
N THR A 36 9.22 14.51 -11.63
CA THR A 36 9.56 13.16 -11.20
C THR A 36 11.06 12.98 -10.96
N GLY A 37 11.88 14.03 -11.29
CA GLY A 37 13.33 13.95 -11.24
C GLY A 37 13.92 12.97 -12.25
N ARG A 38 13.18 12.61 -13.30
CA ARG A 38 13.58 11.63 -14.32
C ARG A 38 13.08 12.01 -15.69
N ASP A 39 13.82 11.56 -16.70
CA ASP A 39 13.40 11.56 -18.09
C ASP A 39 12.40 10.40 -18.39
N VAL A 40 11.53 10.07 -17.43
CA VAL A 40 10.52 9.02 -17.59
C VAL A 40 9.15 9.66 -17.58
N GLU A 41 8.44 9.48 -18.67
CA GLU A 41 7.04 9.87 -18.78
C GLU A 41 6.14 8.82 -18.12
N TRP A 42 5.13 9.30 -17.40
CA TRP A 42 4.07 8.45 -16.88
C TRP A 42 3.11 8.07 -18.00
N GLU A 43 2.75 6.79 -18.06
CA GLU A 43 1.79 6.30 -19.04
C GLU A 43 0.34 6.62 -18.64
N PRO A 44 -0.57 6.93 -19.59
CA PRO A 44 -1.98 7.07 -19.28
C PRO A 44 -2.57 5.70 -18.91
N LEU A 45 -3.29 5.60 -17.78
CA LEU A 45 -3.89 4.34 -17.32
C LEU A 45 -5.39 4.33 -17.44
N VAL A 46 -6.04 5.45 -17.16
CA VAL A 46 -7.50 5.60 -17.21
C VAL A 46 -7.90 7.01 -17.56
N ASP A 47 -8.92 7.16 -18.39
CA ASP A 47 -9.50 8.42 -18.78
C ASP A 47 -10.94 8.52 -18.27
N PHE A 48 -11.21 9.47 -17.40
CA PHE A 48 -12.55 9.71 -16.89
C PHE A 48 -13.32 10.65 -17.80
N ARG A 49 -14.45 10.18 -18.30
CA ARG A 49 -15.31 10.95 -19.20
C ARG A 49 -16.71 11.15 -18.64
N ARG A 50 -17.23 12.31 -18.94
CA ARG A 50 -18.65 12.61 -18.77
C ARG A 50 -19.25 12.84 -20.16
N MET A 51 -20.18 11.98 -20.52
CA MET A 51 -20.61 11.84 -21.93
C MET A 51 -19.36 11.57 -22.80
N ASP A 52 -19.09 12.40 -23.79
CA ASP A 52 -17.94 12.21 -24.69
C ASP A 52 -16.76 13.12 -24.37
N VAL A 53 -16.83 13.88 -23.27
CA VAL A 53 -15.78 14.83 -22.87
C VAL A 53 -14.87 14.17 -21.84
N SER A 54 -13.56 14.08 -22.17
CA SER A 54 -12.52 13.72 -21.21
C SER A 54 -12.39 14.84 -20.18
N GLU A 55 -12.67 14.51 -18.93
CA GLU A 55 -12.54 15.45 -17.81
C GLU A 55 -11.17 15.31 -17.13
N ASN A 56 -10.62 14.07 -17.11
CA ASN A 56 -9.39 13.80 -16.35
C ASN A 56 -8.71 12.50 -16.80
N THR A 57 -7.51 12.60 -17.34
CA THR A 57 -6.68 11.43 -17.65
C THR A 57 -5.66 11.20 -16.53
N ILE A 58 -5.73 10.04 -15.91
CA ILE A 58 -4.84 9.66 -14.82
C ILE A 58 -3.70 8.82 -15.38
N HIS A 59 -2.50 9.26 -15.07
CA HIS A 59 -1.25 8.62 -15.48
C HIS A 59 -0.65 7.78 -14.35
N GLY A 60 0.19 6.84 -14.72
CA GLY A 60 0.89 5.98 -13.77
C GLY A 60 1.82 4.99 -14.45
N ALA A 61 2.02 3.87 -13.81
CA ALA A 61 2.77 2.74 -14.33
C ALA A 61 2.16 1.44 -13.83
N ILE A 62 2.31 0.38 -14.62
CA ILE A 62 1.92 -0.97 -14.22
C ILE A 62 2.94 -1.97 -14.75
N ALA A 63 3.23 -2.99 -13.93
CA ALA A 63 4.07 -4.10 -14.32
C ALA A 63 3.45 -5.43 -13.89
N TRP A 64 3.67 -6.45 -14.72
CA TRP A 64 3.26 -7.83 -14.50
C TRP A 64 4.51 -8.70 -14.55
N ALA A 65 4.68 -9.56 -13.56
CA ALA A 65 5.78 -10.50 -13.48
C ALA A 65 5.28 -11.92 -13.21
N HIS A 66 5.92 -12.90 -13.82
CA HIS A 66 5.74 -14.32 -13.57
C HIS A 66 7.04 -14.95 -13.04
N GLY A 67 7.05 -15.28 -11.76
CA GLY A 67 8.32 -15.64 -11.11
C GLY A 67 9.29 -14.44 -11.14
N ASP A 68 10.47 -14.62 -11.69
CA ASP A 68 11.53 -13.61 -11.80
C ASP A 68 11.58 -12.87 -13.15
N GLU A 69 10.58 -13.09 -14.01
CA GLU A 69 10.49 -12.51 -15.36
C GLU A 69 9.37 -11.47 -15.47
N ILE A 70 9.68 -10.31 -16.05
CA ILE A 70 8.65 -9.33 -16.46
C ILE A 70 7.96 -9.83 -17.73
N ILE A 71 6.65 -10.04 -17.64
CA ILE A 71 5.82 -10.50 -18.76
C ILE A 71 5.09 -9.36 -19.46
N HIS A 72 4.91 -8.22 -18.76
CA HIS A 72 4.37 -7.00 -19.32
C HIS A 72 4.77 -5.81 -18.46
N SER A 73 5.13 -4.71 -19.11
CA SER A 73 5.52 -3.46 -18.45
C SER A 73 4.99 -2.27 -19.23
N PHE A 74 4.23 -1.41 -18.56
CA PHE A 74 3.71 -0.17 -19.11
C PHE A 74 4.14 0.97 -18.19
N GLY A 75 5.27 1.58 -18.50
CA GLY A 75 5.94 2.56 -17.65
C GLY A 75 6.61 1.97 -16.41
N GLY A 76 6.81 0.65 -16.32
CA GLY A 76 7.28 -0.04 -15.11
C GLY A 76 8.73 0.24 -14.70
N ASN A 77 9.54 0.84 -15.58
CA ASN A 77 10.90 1.28 -15.26
C ASN A 77 10.95 2.54 -14.36
N VAL A 78 9.80 3.12 -14.02
CA VAL A 78 9.71 4.23 -13.06
C VAL A 78 10.17 3.80 -11.68
N LEU A 79 11.13 4.55 -11.10
CA LEU A 79 11.60 4.32 -9.72
C LEU A 79 10.66 4.96 -8.71
N VAL A 80 10.22 4.21 -7.75
CA VAL A 80 9.33 4.64 -6.67
C VAL A 80 9.85 4.12 -5.34
N TYR A 81 9.35 4.64 -4.23
CA TYR A 81 9.56 4.01 -2.94
C TYR A 81 8.43 2.99 -2.70
N GLY A 82 8.81 1.76 -2.30
CA GLY A 82 7.83 0.68 -2.08
C GLY A 82 6.88 0.94 -0.90
N ARG A 83 7.35 1.68 0.11
CA ARG A 83 6.56 2.13 1.28
C ARG A 83 5.78 0.99 1.94
N SER A 84 4.57 1.25 2.42
CA SER A 84 3.73 0.25 3.09
C SER A 84 3.35 -0.96 2.23
N MET A 85 3.51 -0.89 0.91
CA MET A 85 3.33 -2.05 0.04
C MET A 85 4.36 -3.16 0.36
N MET A 86 5.54 -2.79 0.87
CA MET A 86 6.63 -3.71 1.21
C MET A 86 6.41 -4.49 2.52
N LYS A 87 5.37 -4.21 3.30
CA LYS A 87 5.18 -4.80 4.65
C LYS A 87 5.13 -6.33 4.67
N PRO A 88 4.41 -7.03 3.77
CA PRO A 88 4.48 -8.48 3.73
C PRO A 88 5.90 -8.99 3.45
N LEU A 89 6.66 -8.28 2.61
CA LEU A 89 8.06 -8.61 2.31
C LEU A 89 8.98 -8.34 3.51
N MET A 90 8.72 -7.25 4.27
CA MET A 90 9.46 -6.95 5.49
C MET A 90 9.20 -7.99 6.58
N MET A 91 7.97 -8.48 6.70
CA MET A 91 7.62 -9.53 7.65
C MET A 91 8.33 -10.85 7.36
N LYS A 92 8.70 -11.14 6.09
CA LYS A 92 9.54 -12.32 5.77
C LYS A 92 10.86 -12.35 6.53
N THR A 93 11.37 -11.21 6.97
CA THR A 93 12.58 -11.13 7.82
C THR A 93 12.35 -11.75 9.21
N PHE A 94 11.11 -11.81 9.67
CA PHE A 94 10.75 -12.18 11.04
C PHE A 94 9.88 -13.43 11.13
N VAL A 95 9.57 -14.11 10.02
CA VAL A 95 8.60 -15.22 9.98
C VAL A 95 8.93 -16.32 10.98
N ASP A 96 10.18 -16.81 10.99
CA ASP A 96 10.61 -17.90 11.88
C ASP A 96 10.57 -17.44 13.35
N ALA A 97 11.08 -16.25 13.63
CA ALA A 97 11.12 -15.71 14.98
C ALA A 97 9.70 -15.51 15.56
N LEU A 98 8.76 -15.05 14.75
CA LEU A 98 7.37 -14.85 15.15
C LEU A 98 6.61 -16.19 15.24
N GLU A 99 6.94 -17.18 14.40
CA GLU A 99 6.39 -18.52 14.52
C GLU A 99 6.83 -19.22 15.81
N GLU A 100 8.10 -19.12 16.17
CA GLU A 100 8.62 -19.64 17.44
C GLU A 100 7.97 -18.97 18.67
N GLU A 101 7.58 -17.71 18.57
CA GLU A 101 6.82 -16.98 19.60
C GLU A 101 5.34 -17.40 19.65
N LYS A 102 4.88 -18.26 18.74
CA LYS A 102 3.50 -18.76 18.63
C LYS A 102 2.45 -17.66 18.61
N ILE A 103 2.71 -16.60 17.85
CA ILE A 103 1.76 -15.51 17.70
C ILE A 103 0.48 -15.97 17.00
N THR A 104 -0.66 -15.33 17.32
CA THR A 104 -1.95 -15.68 16.74
C THR A 104 -2.05 -15.26 15.26
N TRP A 105 -3.05 -15.76 14.55
CA TRP A 105 -3.28 -15.38 13.16
C TRP A 105 -3.60 -13.89 12.99
N GLU A 106 -4.33 -13.31 13.95
CA GLU A 106 -4.60 -11.88 13.99
C GLU A 106 -3.30 -11.07 14.17
N GLN A 107 -2.40 -11.54 15.03
CA GLN A 107 -1.09 -10.92 15.24
C GLN A 107 -0.20 -11.03 13.99
N LYS A 108 -0.26 -12.14 13.28
CA LYS A 108 0.43 -12.35 11.99
C LYS A 108 -0.10 -11.37 10.93
N ALA A 109 -1.42 -11.29 10.78
CA ALA A 109 -2.06 -10.41 9.80
C ALA A 109 -1.79 -8.92 10.07
N ILE A 110 -1.95 -8.47 11.34
CA ILE A 110 -1.72 -7.07 11.68
C ILE A 110 -0.26 -6.64 11.47
N GLY A 111 0.70 -7.56 11.54
CA GLY A 111 2.11 -7.31 11.18
C GLY A 111 2.29 -6.90 9.72
N CYS A 112 1.47 -7.41 8.80
CA CYS A 112 1.49 -7.09 7.37
C CYS A 112 0.62 -5.86 7.01
N SER A 113 -0.02 -5.21 7.97
CA SER A 113 -1.12 -4.28 7.76
C SER A 113 -0.71 -2.82 7.52
N SER A 114 -1.63 -2.11 6.86
CA SER A 114 -1.72 -0.64 6.91
C SER A 114 -3.14 -0.27 7.33
N HIS A 115 -3.46 -0.52 8.58
CA HIS A 115 -4.81 -0.56 9.08
C HIS A 115 -5.46 0.81 9.33
N ASN A 116 -6.79 0.82 9.39
CA ASN A 116 -7.59 2.03 9.62
C ASN A 116 -7.53 2.56 11.07
N GLY A 117 -6.99 1.80 12.01
CA GLY A 117 -6.95 2.17 13.43
C GLY A 117 -8.24 1.86 14.20
N ASP A 118 -9.09 0.98 13.67
CA ASP A 118 -10.29 0.52 14.34
C ASP A 118 -9.96 -0.28 15.61
N THR A 119 -10.92 -0.50 16.48
CA THR A 119 -10.70 -1.14 17.79
C THR A 119 -10.01 -2.51 17.67
N GLU A 120 -10.41 -3.32 16.68
CA GLU A 120 -9.83 -4.64 16.43
C GLU A 120 -8.37 -4.54 15.97
N HIS A 121 -8.07 -3.58 15.10
CA HIS A 121 -6.71 -3.30 14.66
C HIS A 121 -5.80 -2.93 15.83
N VAL A 122 -6.27 -1.99 16.66
CA VAL A 122 -5.52 -1.53 17.83
C VAL A 122 -5.30 -2.68 18.82
N ALA A 123 -6.33 -3.46 19.10
CA ALA A 123 -6.23 -4.62 20.00
C ALA A 123 -5.22 -5.64 19.50
N ALA A 124 -5.28 -6.01 18.21
CA ALA A 124 -4.34 -6.94 17.59
C ALA A 124 -2.89 -6.39 17.64
N ALA A 125 -2.67 -5.12 17.30
CA ALA A 125 -1.36 -4.49 17.35
C ALA A 125 -0.79 -4.42 18.78
N GLN A 126 -1.60 -4.03 19.76
CA GLN A 126 -1.20 -3.96 21.16
C GLN A 126 -0.84 -5.33 21.74
N SER A 127 -1.54 -6.38 21.32
CA SER A 127 -1.29 -7.74 21.81
C SER A 127 0.06 -8.32 21.41
N LEU A 128 0.75 -7.71 20.44
CA LEU A 128 2.11 -8.11 20.02
C LEU A 128 3.19 -7.75 21.03
N LEU A 129 2.96 -6.75 21.87
CA LEU A 129 3.93 -6.26 22.86
C LEU A 129 3.32 -6.25 24.26
N SER A 130 4.13 -6.51 25.29
CA SER A 130 3.72 -6.24 26.67
C SER A 130 3.59 -4.73 26.91
N GLU A 131 2.77 -4.33 27.87
CA GLU A 131 2.59 -2.89 28.20
C GLU A 131 3.92 -2.18 28.52
N SER A 132 4.85 -2.89 29.16
CA SER A 132 6.19 -2.37 29.47
C SER A 132 7.03 -2.09 28.22
N GLU A 133 6.71 -2.72 27.09
CA GLU A 133 7.39 -2.54 25.80
C GLU A 133 6.75 -1.48 24.92
N TRP A 134 5.53 -1.02 25.24
CA TRP A 134 4.82 -0.03 24.41
C TRP A 134 5.60 1.26 24.18
N GLY A 135 6.44 1.65 25.15
CA GLY A 135 7.31 2.82 25.04
C GLY A 135 8.42 2.70 23.97
N LEU A 136 8.69 1.49 23.47
CA LEU A 136 9.69 1.27 22.41
C LEU A 136 9.19 1.70 21.02
N MET A 137 7.86 1.79 20.85
CA MET A 137 7.27 2.10 19.56
C MET A 137 7.57 3.53 19.13
N GLN A 138 8.11 3.72 17.91
CA GLN A 138 8.55 5.02 17.40
C GLN A 138 7.69 5.55 16.23
N CYS A 139 6.64 4.84 15.82
CA CYS A 139 5.71 5.41 14.84
C CYS A 139 5.08 6.70 15.39
N PRO A 140 4.70 7.65 14.52
CA PRO A 140 4.08 8.91 14.94
C PRO A 140 2.78 8.71 15.71
N LEU A 141 2.36 9.75 16.42
CA LEU A 141 1.00 9.82 16.96
C LEU A 141 0.02 10.02 15.80
N ASP A 142 -1.11 9.33 15.86
CA ASP A 142 -2.13 9.42 14.83
C ASP A 142 -3.53 9.27 15.44
N VAL A 143 -4.55 9.36 14.58
CA VAL A 143 -5.95 9.18 14.89
C VAL A 143 -6.52 8.08 13.98
N PRO A 144 -7.56 7.35 14.40
CA PRO A 144 -8.22 6.39 13.53
C PRO A 144 -8.72 7.07 12.24
N LEU A 145 -8.55 6.43 11.09
CA LEU A 145 -8.98 7.00 9.81
C LEU A 145 -10.48 7.32 9.78
N ILE A 146 -11.28 6.50 10.43
CA ILE A 146 -12.72 6.70 10.56
C ILE A 146 -13.09 7.99 11.30
N GLN A 147 -12.17 8.53 12.11
CA GLN A 147 -12.36 9.77 12.84
C GLN A 147 -11.66 10.96 12.16
N PHE A 148 -11.14 10.76 10.95
CA PHE A 148 -10.53 11.84 10.19
C PHE A 148 -11.52 13.00 10.01
N GLY A 149 -11.11 14.20 10.44
CA GLY A 149 -11.96 15.40 10.46
C GLY A 149 -12.80 15.60 11.73
N ARG A 150 -12.84 14.65 12.66
CA ARG A 150 -13.44 14.84 13.99
C ARG A 150 -12.40 15.33 15.00
N GLN A 151 -12.83 16.02 16.04
CA GLN A 151 -11.94 16.39 17.14
C GLN A 151 -11.51 15.15 17.90
N VAL A 152 -10.27 14.69 17.69
CA VAL A 152 -9.69 13.61 18.46
C VAL A 152 -8.91 14.19 19.64
N ARG A 153 -9.40 13.97 20.85
CA ARG A 153 -8.82 14.58 22.06
C ARG A 153 -7.47 13.96 22.46
N ARG A 154 -7.17 12.72 22.04
CA ARG A 154 -5.96 11.99 22.43
C ARG A 154 -5.43 11.11 21.30
N PRO A 155 -4.65 11.64 20.36
CA PRO A 155 -3.98 10.84 19.36
C PRO A 155 -3.02 9.86 20.06
N ARG A 156 -2.91 8.63 19.52
CA ARG A 156 -2.04 7.57 20.05
C ARG A 156 -1.21 6.97 18.93
N ARG A 157 -0.05 6.42 19.25
CA ARG A 157 0.79 5.68 18.28
C ARG A 157 0.07 4.44 17.75
N TRP A 158 -0.78 3.81 18.56
CA TRP A 158 -1.55 2.63 18.19
C TRP A 158 -2.59 2.86 17.10
N PHE A 159 -3.02 4.11 16.90
CA PHE A 159 -3.90 4.48 15.79
C PHE A 159 -3.17 4.67 14.47
N HIS A 160 -1.85 4.81 14.50
CA HIS A 160 -1.05 4.92 13.29
C HIS A 160 -1.18 3.66 12.44
N THR A 161 -1.42 3.84 11.16
CA THR A 161 -1.64 2.77 10.16
C THR A 161 -0.52 1.71 10.13
N CYS A 162 0.68 2.01 10.63
CA CYS A 162 1.82 1.10 10.68
C CYS A 162 2.08 0.51 12.08
N SER A 163 1.19 0.75 13.07
CA SER A 163 1.49 0.32 14.44
C SER A 163 1.64 -1.20 14.59
N GLY A 164 0.87 -1.98 13.82
CA GLY A 164 0.96 -3.44 13.80
C GLY A 164 2.32 -3.93 13.28
N GLU A 165 2.79 -3.35 12.18
CA GLU A 165 4.12 -3.65 11.63
C GLU A 165 5.24 -3.36 12.63
N HIS A 166 5.24 -2.15 13.21
CA HIS A 166 6.23 -1.77 14.23
C HIS A 166 6.23 -2.72 15.43
N ALA A 167 5.05 -3.11 15.91
CA ALA A 167 4.92 -4.02 17.05
C ALA A 167 5.43 -5.43 16.70
N ALA A 168 5.09 -5.95 15.53
CA ALA A 168 5.56 -7.25 15.05
C ALA A 168 7.07 -7.27 14.87
N MET A 169 7.64 -6.23 14.25
CA MET A 169 9.10 -6.08 14.11
C MET A 169 9.81 -6.07 15.46
N LEU A 170 9.35 -5.25 16.42
CA LEU A 170 9.94 -5.18 17.75
C LEU A 170 9.90 -6.52 18.49
N ARG A 171 8.82 -7.29 18.31
CA ARG A 171 8.68 -8.65 18.86
C ARG A 171 9.64 -9.63 18.17
N GLY A 172 9.69 -9.62 16.84
CA GLY A 172 10.60 -10.47 16.06
C GLY A 172 12.08 -10.17 16.37
N MET A 173 12.46 -8.91 16.40
CA MET A 173 13.81 -8.49 16.77
C MET A 173 14.20 -8.96 18.18
N ARG A 174 13.29 -8.87 19.15
CA ARG A 174 13.52 -9.41 20.50
C ARG A 174 13.83 -10.90 20.44
N ARG A 175 13.03 -11.67 19.70
CA ARG A 175 13.22 -13.12 19.55
C ARG A 175 14.54 -13.47 18.86
N MET A 176 14.96 -12.69 17.88
CA MET A 176 16.24 -12.84 17.17
C MET A 176 17.45 -12.35 17.97
N GLY A 177 17.24 -11.75 19.14
CA GLY A 177 18.33 -11.17 19.94
C GLY A 177 18.90 -9.85 19.38
N MET A 178 18.20 -9.21 18.43
CA MET A 178 18.60 -7.96 17.82
C MET A 178 18.33 -6.76 18.74
N SER A 179 19.17 -5.73 18.65
CA SER A 179 18.94 -4.48 19.36
C SER A 179 17.70 -3.76 18.84
N ARG A 180 16.74 -3.45 19.72
CA ARG A 180 15.55 -2.68 19.39
C ARG A 180 15.77 -1.16 19.45
N ALA A 181 16.91 -0.73 19.99
CA ALA A 181 17.30 0.69 19.98
C ALA A 181 17.61 1.12 18.54
N GLY A 182 17.00 2.22 18.09
CA GLY A 182 17.24 2.72 16.74
C GLY A 182 16.72 1.82 15.61
N TYR A 183 15.72 0.96 15.87
CA TYR A 183 15.17 0.03 14.87
C TYR A 183 14.58 0.73 13.64
N THR A 184 14.32 2.02 13.72
CA THR A 184 13.86 2.86 12.61
C THR A 184 14.99 3.40 11.72
N LEU A 185 16.24 3.02 12.01
CA LEU A 185 17.40 3.49 11.25
C LEU A 185 17.85 2.43 10.23
N PRO A 186 18.39 2.83 9.07
CA PRO A 186 18.99 1.89 8.10
C PRO A 186 20.19 1.11 8.65
N SER A 187 20.78 1.56 9.76
CA SER A 187 21.87 0.86 10.48
C SER A 187 21.39 -0.22 11.43
N SER A 188 20.09 -0.41 11.59
CA SER A 188 19.53 -1.48 12.43
C SER A 188 19.82 -2.86 11.84
N GLU A 189 20.06 -3.85 12.71
CA GLU A 189 20.44 -5.21 12.34
C GLU A 189 19.43 -5.92 11.42
N TRP A 190 18.14 -5.60 11.53
CA TRP A 190 17.11 -6.21 10.68
C TRP A 190 17.16 -5.72 9.22
N PHE A 191 17.65 -4.52 8.96
CA PHE A 191 17.56 -3.91 7.62
C PHE A 191 18.40 -4.64 6.56
N PRO A 192 19.66 -5.05 6.81
CA PRO A 192 20.40 -5.93 5.90
C PRO A 192 19.68 -7.25 5.60
N GLU A 193 19.03 -7.86 6.60
CA GLU A 193 18.27 -9.11 6.42
C GLU A 193 17.05 -8.88 5.52
N PHE A 194 16.36 -7.77 5.70
CA PHE A 194 15.29 -7.37 4.77
C PHE A 194 15.80 -7.21 3.33
N LEU A 195 16.96 -6.58 3.12
CA LEU A 195 17.53 -6.48 1.78
C LEU A 195 17.88 -7.87 1.20
N ASN A 196 18.28 -8.82 2.03
CA ASN A 196 18.51 -10.22 1.60
C ASN A 196 17.19 -10.89 1.17
N VAL A 197 16.09 -10.66 1.88
CA VAL A 197 14.76 -11.12 1.45
C VAL A 197 14.42 -10.58 0.05
N LEU A 198 14.62 -9.29 -0.19
CA LEU A 198 14.32 -8.69 -1.50
C LEU A 198 15.18 -9.27 -2.62
N ARG A 199 16.49 -9.47 -2.38
CA ARG A 199 17.40 -10.11 -3.34
C ARG A 199 16.96 -11.53 -3.69
N ARG A 200 16.55 -12.29 -2.70
CA ARG A 200 16.05 -13.67 -2.88
C ARG A 200 14.77 -13.68 -3.72
N LEU A 201 13.78 -12.87 -3.36
CA LEU A 201 12.50 -12.78 -4.08
C LEU A 201 12.68 -12.36 -5.55
N MET A 202 13.68 -11.54 -5.85
CA MET A 202 14.00 -11.13 -7.21
C MET A 202 14.96 -12.08 -7.93
N ASN A 203 15.42 -13.13 -7.28
CA ASN A 203 16.51 -13.97 -7.80
C ASN A 203 17.74 -13.16 -8.26
N ASN A 204 18.02 -12.05 -7.56
CA ASN A 204 19.11 -11.14 -7.90
C ASN A 204 19.99 -10.84 -6.67
N PRO A 205 21.01 -11.68 -6.40
CA PRO A 205 21.85 -11.54 -5.20
C PRO A 205 22.67 -10.23 -5.17
N ASN A 206 22.88 -9.61 -6.32
CA ASN A 206 23.67 -8.38 -6.43
C ASN A 206 22.82 -7.10 -6.36
N TRP A 207 21.50 -7.23 -6.29
CA TRP A 207 20.62 -6.08 -6.26
C TRP A 207 20.89 -5.18 -5.05
N LYS A 208 20.81 -3.88 -5.28
CA LYS A 208 20.90 -2.85 -4.25
C LYS A 208 19.90 -1.75 -4.58
N PRO A 209 19.21 -1.19 -3.56
CA PRO A 209 18.34 -0.04 -3.79
C PRO A 209 19.16 1.17 -4.25
N VAL A 210 18.65 1.90 -5.23
CA VAL A 210 19.29 3.16 -5.70
C VAL A 210 19.26 4.21 -4.59
N ARG A 211 18.20 4.19 -3.76
CA ARG A 211 18.02 5.12 -2.64
C ARG A 211 17.34 4.42 -1.47
N VAL A 212 17.68 4.88 -0.28
CA VAL A 212 16.96 4.56 0.97
C VAL A 212 16.48 5.88 1.56
N ALA A 213 15.21 5.95 1.91
CA ALA A 213 14.61 7.13 2.52
C ALA A 213 13.91 6.76 3.83
N LYS A 214 13.54 7.76 4.61
CA LYS A 214 12.69 7.60 5.78
C LYS A 214 11.23 7.73 5.37
N ASP A 215 10.42 6.71 5.64
CA ASP A 215 8.98 6.76 5.40
C ASP A 215 8.23 7.59 6.47
N GLY A 216 6.96 7.87 6.21
CA GLY A 216 6.09 8.61 7.14
C GLY A 216 5.97 7.97 8.52
N CYS A 217 6.04 6.65 8.61
CA CYS A 217 6.05 5.92 9.89
C CYS A 217 7.40 5.94 10.61
N GLY A 218 8.45 6.39 9.95
CA GLY A 218 9.80 6.45 10.50
C GLY A 218 10.73 5.32 10.07
N LEU A 219 10.23 4.22 9.53
CA LEU A 219 11.04 3.11 9.02
C LEU A 219 11.78 3.49 7.73
N PRO A 220 12.94 2.86 7.44
CA PRO A 220 13.57 3.00 6.15
C PRO A 220 12.71 2.36 5.05
N THR A 221 12.56 3.07 3.94
CA THR A 221 11.93 2.59 2.71
C THR A 221 12.94 2.63 1.57
N VAL A 222 12.91 1.62 0.72
CA VAL A 222 13.84 1.46 -0.40
C VAL A 222 13.19 1.85 -1.72
N SER A 223 13.99 2.39 -2.62
CA SER A 223 13.55 2.68 -3.97
C SER A 223 13.70 1.45 -4.87
N ASN A 224 12.65 1.19 -5.64
CA ASN A 224 12.56 0.10 -6.62
C ASN A 224 11.92 0.64 -7.89
N THR A 225 12.15 0.01 -9.02
CA THR A 225 11.27 0.19 -10.16
C THR A 225 9.93 -0.53 -9.92
N VAL A 226 8.89 -0.13 -10.64
CA VAL A 226 7.60 -0.84 -10.57
C VAL A 226 7.75 -2.28 -11.09
N ASP A 227 8.65 -2.50 -12.06
CA ASP A 227 9.02 -3.82 -12.56
C ASP A 227 9.65 -4.69 -11.44
N GLU A 228 10.65 -4.17 -10.72
CA GLU A 228 11.27 -4.89 -9.60
C GLU A 228 10.24 -5.24 -8.52
N LEU A 229 9.32 -4.34 -8.22
CA LEU A 229 8.25 -4.59 -7.26
C LEU A 229 7.31 -5.70 -7.74
N ALA A 230 6.99 -5.75 -9.05
CA ALA A 230 6.16 -6.82 -9.61
C ALA A 230 6.84 -8.21 -9.47
N ILE A 231 8.15 -8.29 -9.72
CA ILE A 231 8.93 -9.52 -9.49
C ILE A 231 8.89 -9.94 -8.02
N MET A 232 9.07 -9.00 -7.09
CA MET A 232 8.99 -9.28 -5.64
C MET A 232 7.60 -9.84 -5.25
N PHE A 233 6.53 -9.30 -5.81
CA PHE A 233 5.16 -9.78 -5.55
C PHE A 233 4.89 -11.12 -6.23
N ALA A 234 5.48 -11.42 -7.39
CA ALA A 234 5.44 -12.76 -7.98
C ALA A 234 6.18 -13.76 -7.08
N GLY A 235 7.36 -13.39 -6.55
CA GLY A 235 8.11 -14.18 -5.59
C GLY A 235 7.30 -14.46 -4.32
N LEU A 236 6.55 -13.48 -3.82
CA LEU A 236 5.68 -13.68 -2.65
C LEU A 236 4.57 -14.71 -2.93
N ALA A 237 4.01 -14.74 -4.14
CA ALA A 237 3.04 -15.76 -4.55
C ALA A 237 3.70 -17.13 -4.73
N SER A 238 4.93 -17.18 -5.24
CA SER A 238 5.71 -18.41 -5.39
C SER A 238 6.03 -19.07 -4.05
N GLU A 239 6.41 -18.26 -3.05
CA GLU A 239 6.78 -18.71 -1.70
C GLU A 239 5.58 -18.76 -0.73
N ARG A 240 4.34 -18.82 -1.21
CA ARG A 240 3.13 -18.76 -0.37
C ARG A 240 2.99 -19.88 0.67
N GLU A 241 3.65 -21.03 0.41
CA GLU A 241 3.62 -22.20 1.28
C GLU A 241 4.83 -22.27 2.21
N ASP A 242 5.82 -21.39 2.02
CA ASP A 242 7.07 -21.42 2.77
C ASP A 242 6.94 -20.77 4.15
N ASP A 243 5.93 -19.89 4.32
CA ASP A 243 5.66 -19.20 5.56
C ASP A 243 4.17 -18.85 5.74
N TRP A 244 3.84 -18.25 6.87
CA TRP A 244 2.47 -17.96 7.28
C TRP A 244 1.86 -16.68 6.64
N ILE A 245 2.60 -15.89 5.89
CA ILE A 245 2.16 -14.55 5.43
C ILE A 245 0.91 -14.65 4.56
N TRP A 246 0.97 -15.55 3.55
CA TRP A 246 -0.16 -15.75 2.64
C TRP A 246 -1.44 -16.16 3.38
N GLU A 247 -1.32 -17.12 4.27
CA GLU A 247 -2.44 -17.64 5.04
C GLU A 247 -3.00 -16.59 6.02
N ALA A 248 -2.12 -15.84 6.71
CA ALA A 248 -2.53 -14.82 7.66
C ALA A 248 -3.33 -13.69 6.98
N MET A 249 -2.86 -13.20 5.82
CA MET A 249 -3.54 -12.16 5.08
C MET A 249 -4.90 -12.62 4.54
N ASN A 250 -5.01 -13.87 4.10
CA ASN A 250 -6.27 -14.44 3.62
C ASN A 250 -7.26 -14.79 4.75
N LYS A 251 -6.78 -15.19 5.93
CA LYS A 251 -7.64 -15.46 7.10
C LYS A 251 -8.24 -14.20 7.71
N HIS A 252 -7.47 -13.12 7.71
CA HIS A 252 -7.85 -11.86 8.35
C HIS A 252 -7.70 -10.65 7.42
N PRO A 253 -8.38 -10.65 6.25
CA PRO A 253 -8.23 -9.59 5.26
C PRO A 253 -8.64 -8.21 5.81
N ASP A 254 -9.59 -8.16 6.75
CA ASP A 254 -10.01 -6.90 7.37
C ASP A 254 -8.96 -6.30 8.30
N LEU A 255 -8.04 -7.11 8.83
CA LEU A 255 -6.91 -6.62 9.62
C LEU A 255 -5.79 -6.02 8.74
N ILE A 256 -5.78 -6.25 7.42
CA ILE A 256 -4.73 -5.73 6.53
C ILE A 256 -4.91 -4.23 6.26
N GLY A 257 -6.08 -3.82 5.88
CA GLY A 257 -6.45 -2.41 5.66
C GLY A 257 -7.62 -1.99 6.51
N GLY A 258 -8.71 -2.75 6.41
CA GLY A 258 -9.97 -2.49 7.07
C GLY A 258 -11.11 -2.27 6.09
N PHE A 259 -12.21 -1.77 6.61
CA PHE A 259 -13.39 -1.48 5.81
C PHE A 259 -13.07 -0.46 4.69
N ASN A 260 -13.57 -0.73 3.48
CA ASN A 260 -13.37 0.09 2.27
C ASN A 260 -11.90 0.32 1.87
N ARG A 261 -10.97 -0.53 2.32
CA ARG A 261 -9.60 -0.52 1.83
C ARG A 261 -9.47 -1.47 0.63
N LEU A 262 -8.74 -1.00 -0.38
CA LEU A 262 -8.60 -1.73 -1.64
C LEU A 262 -7.88 -3.07 -1.46
N ASP A 263 -6.80 -3.10 -0.66
CA ASP A 263 -6.08 -4.34 -0.36
C ASP A 263 -6.99 -5.38 0.31
N SER A 264 -7.73 -5.01 1.36
CA SER A 264 -8.69 -5.90 2.03
C SER A 264 -9.77 -6.41 1.08
N THR A 265 -10.29 -5.54 0.21
CA THR A 265 -11.32 -5.90 -0.76
C THR A 265 -10.78 -6.85 -1.84
N CYS A 266 -9.57 -6.61 -2.34
CA CYS A 266 -8.91 -7.50 -3.30
C CYS A 266 -8.69 -8.90 -2.71
N ILE A 267 -8.18 -8.98 -1.47
CA ILE A 267 -7.95 -10.29 -0.81
C ILE A 267 -9.26 -11.07 -0.70
N LYS A 268 -10.34 -10.42 -0.27
CA LYS A 268 -11.67 -11.05 -0.19
C LYS A 268 -12.18 -11.52 -1.56
N ALA A 269 -11.99 -10.69 -2.60
CA ALA A 269 -12.39 -11.02 -3.98
C ALA A 269 -11.62 -12.23 -4.52
N GLY A 270 -10.35 -12.38 -4.15
CA GLY A 270 -9.49 -13.49 -4.56
C GLY A 270 -9.82 -14.84 -3.91
N LYS A 271 -10.63 -14.88 -2.84
CA LYS A 271 -11.07 -16.13 -2.19
C LYS A 271 -9.93 -17.14 -1.91
N GLY A 272 -8.80 -16.66 -1.45
CA GLY A 272 -7.61 -17.47 -1.15
C GLY A 272 -6.56 -17.52 -2.27
N THR A 273 -6.86 -17.07 -3.48
CA THR A 273 -5.92 -17.07 -4.62
C THR A 273 -5.15 -15.76 -4.78
N LEU A 274 -5.40 -14.78 -3.91
CA LEU A 274 -4.84 -13.44 -4.02
C LEU A 274 -4.51 -12.89 -2.64
N ILE A 275 -3.34 -12.28 -2.51
CA ILE A 275 -3.07 -11.28 -1.47
C ILE A 275 -2.72 -9.94 -2.11
N ALA A 276 -3.07 -8.87 -1.43
CA ALA A 276 -2.88 -7.50 -1.91
C ALA A 276 -2.33 -6.63 -0.78
N LYS A 277 -1.53 -5.63 -1.15
CA LYS A 277 -1.07 -4.63 -0.20
C LYS A 277 -1.00 -3.25 -0.81
N GLU A 278 -1.71 -2.30 -0.20
CA GLU A 278 -1.61 -0.90 -0.56
C GLU A 278 -0.33 -0.26 0.01
N GLY A 279 0.26 0.63 -0.77
CA GLY A 279 1.26 1.58 -0.32
C GLY A 279 0.74 3.01 -0.43
N ALA A 280 1.31 3.92 0.35
CA ALA A 280 1.01 5.33 0.21
C ALA A 280 1.37 5.83 -1.20
N ASP A 281 0.76 6.95 -1.60
CA ASP A 281 0.97 7.59 -2.89
C ASP A 281 0.54 6.74 -4.12
N GLY A 282 -0.60 6.02 -3.99
CA GLY A 282 -1.22 5.32 -5.10
C GLY A 282 -0.47 4.06 -5.56
N LEU A 283 0.13 3.34 -4.63
CA LEU A 283 0.75 2.03 -4.85
C LEU A 283 -0.18 0.90 -4.45
N LEU A 284 -0.22 -0.14 -5.28
CA LEU A 284 -0.87 -1.41 -4.96
C LEU A 284 -0.03 -2.56 -5.52
N GLY A 285 0.33 -3.50 -4.68
CA GLY A 285 0.93 -4.78 -5.07
C GLY A 285 -0.07 -5.91 -4.91
N LEU A 286 -0.12 -6.78 -5.91
CA LEU A 286 -0.96 -7.97 -5.99
C LEU A 286 -0.05 -9.19 -6.17
N SER A 287 -0.22 -10.20 -5.33
CA SER A 287 0.39 -11.52 -5.50
C SER A 287 -0.74 -12.52 -5.76
N ILE A 288 -0.68 -13.23 -6.87
CA ILE A 288 -1.82 -14.00 -7.39
C ILE A 288 -1.37 -15.43 -7.74
N ILE A 289 -2.20 -16.41 -7.34
CA ILE A 289 -2.11 -17.78 -7.81
C ILE A 289 -3.05 -17.91 -9.00
N HIS A 290 -2.51 -18.23 -10.16
CA HIS A 290 -3.30 -18.39 -11.37
C HIS A 290 -2.80 -19.59 -12.18
N PRO A 291 -3.71 -20.44 -12.77
CA PRO A 291 -3.30 -21.64 -13.49
C PRO A 291 -2.31 -21.39 -14.64
N GLU A 292 -2.46 -20.27 -15.33
CA GLU A 292 -1.55 -19.88 -16.42
C GLU A 292 -0.17 -19.42 -15.93
N TRP A 293 -0.03 -19.13 -14.65
CA TRP A 293 1.17 -18.54 -14.06
C TRP A 293 1.66 -19.35 -12.85
N PRO A 294 2.13 -20.59 -13.06
CA PRO A 294 2.41 -21.55 -11.97
C PRO A 294 3.54 -21.13 -11.03
N LYS A 295 4.46 -20.25 -11.48
CA LYS A 295 5.54 -19.70 -10.65
C LYS A 295 5.10 -18.49 -9.82
N GLY A 296 3.80 -18.20 -9.74
CA GLY A 296 3.27 -17.01 -9.10
C GLY A 296 3.23 -15.79 -10.04
N LEU A 297 2.15 -15.04 -9.95
CA LEU A 297 1.93 -13.81 -10.70
C LEU A 297 2.00 -12.62 -9.74
N GLY A 298 2.87 -11.66 -10.05
CA GLY A 298 2.97 -10.38 -9.36
C GLY A 298 2.51 -9.25 -10.27
N ILE A 299 1.65 -8.37 -9.76
CA ILE A 299 1.22 -7.17 -10.48
C ILE A 299 1.38 -5.98 -9.56
N VAL A 300 2.01 -4.92 -10.05
CA VAL A 300 2.13 -3.68 -9.30
C VAL A 300 1.58 -2.52 -10.10
N ILE A 301 0.71 -1.76 -9.46
CA ILE A 301 0.07 -0.56 -10.01
C ILE A 301 0.60 0.65 -9.24
N LYS A 302 1.06 1.66 -9.96
CA LYS A 302 1.45 2.95 -9.42
C LYS A 302 0.69 4.06 -10.12
N ILE A 303 -0.16 4.76 -9.40
CA ILE A 303 -0.80 5.98 -9.86
C ILE A 303 0.16 7.15 -9.65
N ALA A 304 0.44 7.93 -10.69
CA ALA A 304 1.35 9.07 -10.61
C ALA A 304 0.85 10.12 -9.60
N HIS A 305 -0.45 10.39 -9.61
CA HIS A 305 -1.12 11.26 -8.65
C HIS A 305 -1.58 10.44 -7.43
N GLY A 306 -0.78 10.41 -6.37
CA GLY A 306 -0.94 9.54 -5.20
C GLY A 306 -2.25 9.67 -4.40
N TRP A 307 -3.04 10.70 -4.65
CA TRP A 307 -4.31 10.97 -3.93
C TRP A 307 -5.56 10.51 -4.69
N ASN A 308 -5.40 9.85 -5.83
CA ASN A 308 -6.52 9.35 -6.62
C ASN A 308 -6.78 7.87 -6.35
N SER A 309 -7.38 7.56 -5.21
CA SER A 309 -7.76 6.19 -4.84
C SER A 309 -8.78 5.59 -5.81
N GLN A 310 -9.65 6.41 -6.38
CA GLN A 310 -10.64 5.98 -7.36
C GLN A 310 -9.98 5.42 -8.62
N ALA A 311 -8.98 6.12 -9.18
CA ALA A 311 -8.24 5.61 -10.33
C ALA A 311 -7.58 4.26 -10.03
N THR A 312 -6.99 4.10 -8.83
CA THR A 312 -6.42 2.81 -8.42
C THR A 312 -7.47 1.70 -8.45
N TRP A 313 -8.70 1.96 -7.97
CA TRP A 313 -9.79 0.99 -8.01
C TRP A 313 -10.18 0.60 -9.44
N TYR A 314 -10.37 1.55 -10.35
CA TYR A 314 -10.75 1.26 -11.73
C TYR A 314 -9.70 0.45 -12.47
N VAL A 315 -8.43 0.83 -12.36
CA VAL A 315 -7.33 0.09 -12.95
C VAL A 315 -7.23 -1.32 -12.35
N THR A 316 -7.36 -1.46 -11.02
CA THR A 316 -7.33 -2.76 -10.34
C THR A 316 -8.50 -3.64 -10.76
N ARG A 317 -9.72 -3.09 -10.89
CA ARG A 317 -10.89 -3.84 -11.37
C ARG A 317 -10.65 -4.41 -12.76
N ALA A 318 -10.16 -3.59 -13.69
CA ALA A 318 -9.88 -4.03 -15.05
C ALA A 318 -8.80 -5.13 -15.08
N VAL A 319 -7.72 -4.95 -14.31
CA VAL A 319 -6.63 -5.93 -14.19
C VAL A 319 -7.10 -7.25 -13.57
N LEU A 320 -7.89 -7.22 -12.50
CA LEU A 320 -8.42 -8.43 -11.89
C LEU A 320 -9.52 -9.08 -12.74
N GLY A 321 -10.30 -8.28 -13.46
CA GLY A 321 -11.35 -8.75 -14.35
C GLY A 321 -10.83 -9.66 -15.46
N VAL A 322 -9.69 -9.31 -16.10
CA VAL A 322 -9.09 -10.16 -17.15
C VAL A 322 -8.54 -11.49 -16.59
N LEU A 323 -8.35 -11.58 -15.28
CA LEU A 323 -7.97 -12.81 -14.57
C LEU A 323 -9.19 -13.55 -13.99
N GLY A 324 -10.42 -13.12 -14.30
CA GLY A 324 -11.65 -13.73 -13.81
C GLY A 324 -11.96 -13.43 -12.32
N ILE A 325 -11.32 -12.42 -11.73
CA ILE A 325 -11.57 -12.00 -10.36
C ILE A 325 -12.43 -10.73 -10.36
N GLU A 326 -13.67 -10.87 -9.90
CA GLU A 326 -14.62 -9.75 -9.83
C GLU A 326 -14.32 -8.86 -8.62
N LEU A 327 -14.01 -7.59 -8.87
CA LEU A 327 -13.82 -6.59 -7.82
C LEU A 327 -15.05 -5.67 -7.78
N ARG A 328 -15.72 -5.65 -6.62
CA ARG A 328 -16.86 -4.75 -6.40
C ARG A 328 -16.40 -3.34 -6.07
N ASN A 329 -17.18 -2.34 -6.52
CA ASN A 329 -16.91 -0.95 -6.19
C ASN A 329 -17.59 -0.55 -4.88
N PRO A 330 -16.85 0.02 -3.92
CA PRO A 330 -17.43 0.61 -2.72
C PRO A 330 -17.92 2.06 -2.91
N TYR A 331 -17.67 2.66 -4.08
CA TYR A 331 -17.97 4.07 -4.34
C TYR A 331 -19.00 4.26 -5.47
N PRO A 332 -20.29 3.94 -5.28
CA PRO A 332 -21.28 3.92 -6.33
C PRO A 332 -21.68 5.32 -6.87
N LEU A 333 -21.08 6.40 -6.39
CA LEU A 333 -21.58 7.77 -6.60
C LEU A 333 -21.03 8.49 -7.84
N HIS A 334 -20.20 7.85 -8.66
CA HIS A 334 -19.59 8.54 -9.79
C HIS A 334 -20.30 8.26 -11.10
N ARG A 335 -20.91 9.32 -11.68
CA ARG A 335 -21.55 9.31 -13.01
C ARG A 335 -20.55 9.43 -14.16
N GLN A 336 -19.25 9.29 -13.89
CA GLN A 336 -18.21 9.28 -14.92
C GLN A 336 -18.01 7.85 -15.43
N LYS A 337 -17.76 7.73 -16.74
CA LYS A 337 -17.26 6.50 -17.33
C LYS A 337 -15.73 6.51 -17.25
N ALA A 338 -15.15 5.41 -16.82
CA ALA A 338 -13.70 5.22 -16.84
C ALA A 338 -13.33 4.42 -18.09
N PHE A 339 -12.57 5.04 -18.98
CA PHE A 339 -12.00 4.39 -20.14
C PHE A 339 -10.62 3.88 -19.79
N ILE A 340 -10.48 2.57 -19.79
CA ILE A 340 -9.26 1.88 -19.43
C ILE A 340 -8.33 1.85 -20.63
N VAL A 341 -7.08 2.23 -20.44
CA VAL A 341 -6.07 2.19 -21.50
C VAL A 341 -5.62 0.74 -21.70
N PRO A 342 -5.68 0.20 -22.94
CA PRO A 342 -5.33 -1.20 -23.19
C PRO A 342 -3.91 -1.60 -22.77
N GLY A 343 -2.99 -0.65 -22.73
CA GLY A 343 -1.60 -0.86 -22.29
C GLY A 343 -1.43 -1.38 -20.85
N ILE A 344 -2.47 -1.37 -20.02
CA ILE A 344 -2.39 -1.85 -18.64
C ILE A 344 -2.37 -3.39 -18.50
N VAL A 345 -2.73 -4.13 -19.54
CA VAL A 345 -2.74 -5.60 -19.55
C VAL A 345 -1.83 -6.18 -20.63
N PRO A 346 -1.28 -7.39 -20.43
CA PRO A 346 -0.58 -8.10 -21.48
C PRO A 346 -1.45 -8.28 -22.74
N PRO A 347 -0.87 -8.27 -23.95
CA PRO A 347 -1.62 -8.36 -25.21
C PRO A 347 -2.59 -9.53 -25.29
N LYS A 348 -2.29 -10.66 -24.67
CA LYS A 348 -3.17 -11.84 -24.67
C LYS A 348 -4.50 -11.65 -23.92
N TYR A 349 -4.62 -10.60 -23.11
CA TYR A 349 -5.82 -10.30 -22.33
C TYR A 349 -6.66 -9.16 -22.93
N LEU A 350 -6.26 -8.57 -24.06
CA LEU A 350 -6.95 -7.44 -24.65
C LEU A 350 -8.42 -7.75 -24.99
N ASP A 351 -8.70 -8.95 -25.50
CA ASP A 351 -10.07 -9.37 -25.87
C ASP A 351 -10.99 -9.53 -24.63
N ASN A 352 -10.42 -9.66 -23.45
CA ASN A 352 -11.15 -9.82 -22.19
C ASN A 352 -11.14 -8.53 -21.35
N LEU A 353 -10.51 -7.48 -21.82
CA LEU A 353 -10.41 -6.23 -21.08
C LEU A 353 -11.74 -5.48 -21.09
N GLU A 354 -12.25 -5.14 -19.92
CA GLU A 354 -13.34 -4.18 -19.77
C GLU A 354 -12.80 -2.77 -20.09
N GLU A 355 -12.88 -2.36 -21.36
CA GLU A 355 -12.35 -1.09 -21.82
C GLU A 355 -13.08 0.13 -21.23
N VAL A 356 -14.37 -0.05 -20.92
CA VAL A 356 -15.20 1.01 -20.34
C VAL A 356 -15.85 0.50 -19.08
N VAL A 357 -15.29 0.90 -17.95
CA VAL A 357 -15.90 0.61 -16.65
C VAL A 357 -16.97 1.65 -16.38
N THR A 358 -18.21 1.19 -16.40
CA THR A 358 -19.34 1.95 -15.90
C THR A 358 -19.75 1.33 -14.56
N TRP A 359 -20.08 2.16 -13.62
CA TRP A 359 -20.85 1.70 -12.49
C TRP A 359 -22.29 1.71 -12.91
N ASP A 360 -23.00 0.60 -12.64
CA ASP A 360 -24.43 0.52 -12.88
C ASP A 360 -25.11 1.81 -12.46
N GLU A 361 -25.98 2.34 -13.31
CA GLU A 361 -26.66 3.60 -13.06
C GLU A 361 -27.26 3.50 -11.67
N TRP A 362 -26.85 4.41 -10.78
CA TRP A 362 -27.41 4.51 -9.45
C TRP A 362 -28.93 4.65 -9.59
N ASP A 363 -29.65 3.62 -9.22
CA ASP A 363 -31.08 3.68 -9.06
C ASP A 363 -31.39 4.25 -7.68
N PRO A 364 -31.89 5.50 -7.59
CA PRO A 364 -32.22 6.12 -6.32
C PRO A 364 -33.29 5.33 -5.53
N ASN A 365 -33.96 4.37 -6.19
CA ASN A 365 -34.99 3.52 -5.59
C ASN A 365 -34.43 2.17 -5.10
N GLN A 366 -33.16 1.87 -5.32
CA GLN A 366 -32.53 0.69 -4.70
C GLN A 366 -32.10 1.00 -3.28
N ASP A 367 -32.81 0.41 -2.34
CA ASP A 367 -32.55 0.51 -0.89
C ASP A 367 -31.19 -0.04 -0.43
N SER A 368 -30.45 -0.73 -1.28
CA SER A 368 -29.15 -1.34 -0.95
C SER A 368 -28.11 -0.33 -0.47
N PHE A 369 -28.11 0.88 -1.04
CA PHE A 369 -27.17 1.93 -0.65
C PHE A 369 -27.48 2.51 0.75
N SER A 370 -28.76 2.62 1.10
CA SER A 370 -29.17 3.12 2.41
C SER A 370 -28.89 2.11 3.53
N LEU A 371 -28.91 0.82 3.22
CA LEU A 371 -28.60 -0.26 4.15
C LEU A 371 -27.10 -0.30 4.48
N ASP A 372 -26.24 -0.25 3.48
CA ASP A 372 -24.79 -0.26 3.67
C ASP A 372 -24.30 0.98 4.43
N TRP A 373 -24.90 2.14 4.13
CA TRP A 373 -24.56 3.37 4.83
C TRP A 373 -25.07 3.38 6.28
N LYS A 374 -26.25 2.83 6.53
CA LYS A 374 -26.80 2.67 7.89
C LYS A 374 -26.00 1.64 8.69
N GLU A 375 -25.61 0.54 8.06
CA GLU A 375 -24.76 -0.46 8.66
C GLU A 375 -23.36 0.11 8.98
N TYR A 376 -22.79 0.87 8.07
CA TYR A 376 -21.54 1.60 8.30
C TYR A 376 -21.65 2.57 9.47
N THR A 377 -22.69 3.42 9.50
CA THR A 377 -22.88 4.37 10.60
C THR A 377 -23.24 3.67 11.91
N ALA A 378 -23.99 2.57 11.88
CA ALA A 378 -24.32 1.80 13.08
C ALA A 378 -23.08 1.10 13.65
N ASN A 379 -22.22 0.54 12.80
CA ASN A 379 -20.96 -0.08 13.23
C ASN A 379 -19.94 0.94 13.71
N THR A 380 -19.92 2.14 13.13
CA THR A 380 -19.03 3.24 13.56
C THR A 380 -19.49 3.90 14.85
N THR A 381 -20.80 3.90 15.16
CA THR A 381 -21.33 4.44 16.42
C THR A 381 -21.28 3.42 17.57
N ARG A 382 -21.26 2.11 17.27
CA ARG A 382 -21.13 1.07 18.29
C ARG A 382 -19.74 0.93 18.88
N HIS A 383 -18.72 1.41 18.20
CA HIS A 383 -17.34 1.35 18.66
C HIS A 383 -16.77 2.75 18.75
N ASP A 384 -17.19 3.51 19.77
CA ASP A 384 -16.43 4.64 20.23
C ASP A 384 -15.19 4.11 20.99
N PRO A 385 -14.00 4.08 20.37
CA PRO A 385 -12.80 3.58 21.03
C PRO A 385 -12.34 4.49 22.16
N PHE A 386 -13.07 5.58 22.43
CA PHE A 386 -12.73 6.59 23.43
C PHE A 386 -13.63 6.55 24.66
N GLY A 387 -14.64 5.65 24.72
CA GLY A 387 -15.50 5.53 25.89
C GLY A 387 -16.20 6.85 26.24
N ASN A 388 -16.64 7.61 25.24
CA ASN A 388 -17.52 8.74 25.47
C ASN A 388 -18.93 8.25 25.77
N GLU A 389 -19.10 7.52 26.86
CA GLU A 389 -20.38 7.49 27.53
C GLU A 389 -20.64 8.89 28.11
N GLY A 390 -21.60 9.59 27.53
CA GLY A 390 -22.18 10.78 28.09
C GLY A 390 -21.44 12.08 27.78
N ILE A 391 -21.75 12.68 26.64
CA ILE A 391 -21.88 14.15 26.55
C ILE A 391 -23.28 14.40 25.96
N ASP A 392 -24.27 14.26 26.78
CA ASP A 392 -25.49 15.03 26.69
C ASP A 392 -25.18 16.40 27.26
N GLY A 393 -25.33 17.47 26.40
CA GLY A 393 -25.16 18.84 26.80
C GLY A 393 -24.68 19.71 25.66
#